data_6bdd7a4669c423aa7e369275bf361533
#
_entry.id   6bdd7a4669c423aa7e369275bf361533
#
_cell.length_a   1.000
_cell.length_b   1.000
_cell.length_c   1.000
_cell.angle_alpha   90.00
_cell.angle_beta   90.00
_cell.angle_gamma   90.00
#
_symmetry.space_group_name_H-M   'P 1'
#
loop_
_entity.id
_entity.type
_entity.pdbx_description
1 polymer ?
#
loop_
_entity_poly.entity_id
_entity_poly.type
_entity_poly.pdbx_seq_one_letter_code
_entity_poly.pdbx_strand_id
1 'polypeptide(L)'
;MRLQNIRFPEADICREEELYFHRNGEWVDFNGYFNLFYIEKRKKYTNQESLTLHLELNGCQAIRLMLDENVIQEKMLMGGKETLDLEFPYSKTEKGVFWFSVKKIGAGKETESENVKDAETESAENAAAKTIKDTKKNIGFDISNHIKGWYEGTCRNEKQVRIAAVVCTFKREPYVLRNLKSILQFLERPENASLKLCYWLVDNGRTLSEHEEISRLAARYPETVRIIPNRNVGGAGGFTRGMIEAIEEKERLGLTHVQLMDDDAIMDPELFVRAYGFLGMRKDEWEDIRLGGTLLREDYPYICQAMGEWFEGFNVTNRLVMTDMRSFQNCRKPLIETPQDEYRMYSGWWCCCYSLNTVRKDNLPLPLFIHRDDIEYEIRNRETGIVFLNGFNVWHKGFEVNFLGTNAYYDVRNNLIFAALHEPDMSRIQMWKWISKFIITAVLKMRYEEAYFSWRGMIDFMKGPEWLMGTDAERLNNQLRKHLPDTEPMELEEQPTLKELQRCYNPDRNKKQFWKKITFNGWFLPADKEVGILRPYDAPFSIFRKKRIELRDTGAKKKRVAVREERQLFKAAMYCINTWRILMVQYGKTQKEYKTKYEILKNGKLWIEKILTNRG
;
A
#
# COMPACT_ATOMS: atom_id res chain seq x y z
N MET A 1 -27.79 -8.05 0.90
CA MET A 1 -26.65 -7.22 1.43
C MET A 1 -25.94 -6.54 0.27
N ARG A 2 -25.68 -5.22 0.39
CA ARG A 2 -24.90 -4.47 -0.61
C ARG A 2 -23.43 -4.93 -0.60
N LEU A 3 -22.87 -5.23 -1.78
CA LEU A 3 -21.52 -5.80 -1.92
C LEU A 3 -20.50 -4.79 -2.45
N GLN A 4 -20.91 -3.96 -3.39
CA GLN A 4 -20.13 -2.84 -3.94
C GLN A 4 -21.04 -1.88 -4.71
N ASN A 5 -20.73 -0.60 -4.65
CA ASN A 5 -21.39 0.40 -5.49
C ASN A 5 -20.72 0.47 -6.87
N ILE A 6 -21.47 0.92 -7.87
CA ILE A 6 -20.88 1.31 -9.15
C ILE A 6 -20.16 2.63 -8.95
N ARG A 7 -18.88 2.63 -9.31
CA ARG A 7 -17.96 3.74 -9.06
C ARG A 7 -17.66 4.52 -10.33
N PHE A 8 -17.37 5.79 -10.12
CA PHE A 8 -17.00 6.76 -11.15
C PHE A 8 -15.74 7.50 -10.72
N PRO A 9 -15.01 8.14 -11.66
CA PRO A 9 -13.90 9.01 -11.30
C PRO A 9 -14.34 10.13 -10.34
N GLU A 10 -13.58 10.32 -9.28
CA GLU A 10 -13.80 11.40 -8.31
C GLU A 10 -12.54 12.28 -8.20
N ALA A 11 -12.73 13.61 -8.21
CA ALA A 11 -11.63 14.57 -8.28
C ALA A 11 -10.64 14.46 -7.11
N ASP A 12 -11.15 14.16 -5.91
CA ASP A 12 -10.37 14.12 -4.67
C ASP A 12 -9.81 12.72 -4.35
N ILE A 13 -10.16 11.71 -5.17
CA ILE A 13 -9.74 10.32 -5.01
C ILE A 13 -8.91 9.89 -6.21
N CYS A 14 -9.54 9.67 -7.36
CA CYS A 14 -8.88 9.26 -8.59
C CYS A 14 -9.68 9.69 -9.82
N ARG A 15 -9.02 10.34 -10.77
CA ARG A 15 -9.64 10.85 -12.02
C ARG A 15 -9.44 9.93 -13.21
N GLU A 16 -8.74 8.83 -13.06
CA GLU A 16 -8.41 7.91 -14.15
C GLU A 16 -9.65 7.12 -14.57
N GLU A 17 -10.32 7.53 -15.65
CA GLU A 17 -11.61 6.98 -16.11
C GLU A 17 -11.55 5.47 -16.36
N GLU A 18 -10.45 4.99 -16.97
CA GLU A 18 -10.28 3.58 -17.36
C GLU A 18 -10.18 2.59 -16.19
N LEU A 19 -9.96 3.10 -14.95
CA LEU A 19 -10.09 2.26 -13.75
C LEU A 19 -11.55 1.96 -13.40
N TYR A 20 -12.50 2.66 -13.98
CA TYR A 20 -13.93 2.55 -13.68
C TYR A 20 -14.71 1.97 -14.86
N PHE A 21 -14.50 2.51 -16.06
CA PHE A 21 -15.17 2.08 -17.28
C PHE A 21 -14.35 2.44 -18.53
N HIS A 22 -14.68 1.78 -19.64
CA HIS A 22 -14.11 2.08 -20.96
C HIS A 22 -15.20 2.55 -21.92
N ARG A 23 -14.86 3.47 -22.80
CA ARG A 23 -15.76 3.92 -23.89
C ARG A 23 -15.48 3.10 -25.14
N ASN A 24 -16.51 2.40 -25.64
CA ASN A 24 -16.42 1.50 -26.77
C ASN A 24 -17.52 1.83 -27.80
N GLY A 25 -17.26 2.80 -28.68
CA GLY A 25 -18.24 3.31 -29.62
C GLY A 25 -19.47 3.89 -28.91
N GLU A 26 -20.65 3.34 -29.20
CA GLU A 26 -21.92 3.75 -28.56
C GLU A 26 -22.09 3.15 -27.16
N TRP A 27 -21.23 2.21 -26.77
CA TRP A 27 -21.30 1.54 -25.47
C TRP A 27 -20.33 2.14 -24.47
N VAL A 28 -20.73 2.07 -23.21
CA VAL A 28 -19.86 2.30 -22.07
C VAL A 28 -19.79 1.01 -21.26
N ASP A 29 -18.59 0.46 -21.19
CA ASP A 29 -18.29 -0.82 -20.59
C ASP A 29 -17.79 -0.60 -19.16
N PHE A 30 -18.58 -0.98 -18.15
CA PHE A 30 -18.23 -0.88 -16.73
C PHE A 30 -17.31 -2.04 -16.33
N ASN A 31 -16.22 -2.18 -17.05
CA ASN A 31 -15.22 -3.25 -16.94
C ASN A 31 -13.86 -2.80 -16.40
N GLY A 32 -13.79 -1.62 -15.80
CA GLY A 32 -12.61 -1.14 -15.09
C GLY A 32 -12.46 -1.80 -13.71
N TYR A 33 -11.26 -1.75 -13.15
CA TYR A 33 -10.87 -2.38 -11.88
C TYR A 33 -11.90 -2.22 -10.76
N PHE A 34 -12.51 -1.04 -10.62
CA PHE A 34 -13.46 -0.75 -9.55
C PHE A 34 -14.86 -1.33 -9.78
N ASN A 35 -15.27 -1.59 -11.02
CA ASN A 35 -16.63 -2.01 -11.34
C ASN A 35 -16.75 -3.48 -11.71
N LEU A 36 -15.64 -4.21 -11.82
CA LEU A 36 -15.65 -5.65 -12.00
C LEU A 36 -16.14 -6.35 -10.73
N PHE A 37 -16.89 -7.44 -10.91
CA PHE A 37 -17.32 -8.34 -9.85
C PHE A 37 -16.68 -9.73 -10.01
N TYR A 38 -15.74 -10.06 -9.12
CA TYR A 38 -14.97 -11.31 -9.17
C TYR A 38 -15.72 -12.44 -8.49
N ILE A 39 -15.95 -13.52 -9.22
CA ILE A 39 -16.80 -14.64 -8.78
C ILE A 39 -16.02 -15.60 -7.88
N GLU A 40 -14.89 -16.10 -8.35
CA GLU A 40 -14.16 -17.23 -7.76
C GLU A 40 -13.77 -17.01 -6.28
N LYS A 41 -13.31 -15.82 -5.93
CA LYS A 41 -12.98 -15.49 -4.53
C LYS A 41 -14.20 -15.51 -3.63
N ARG A 42 -15.34 -15.00 -4.12
CA ARG A 42 -16.58 -15.04 -3.35
C ARG A 42 -17.10 -16.46 -3.20
N LYS A 43 -17.06 -17.28 -4.25
CA LYS A 43 -17.40 -18.72 -4.19
C LYS A 43 -16.54 -19.47 -3.18
N LYS A 44 -15.23 -19.20 -3.16
CA LYS A 44 -14.30 -19.85 -2.25
C LYS A 44 -14.55 -19.45 -0.78
N TYR A 45 -14.69 -18.17 -0.50
CA TYR A 45 -14.63 -17.64 0.86
C TYR A 45 -15.98 -17.26 1.47
N THR A 46 -17.06 -17.18 0.68
CA THR A 46 -18.37 -16.72 1.15
C THR A 46 -19.50 -17.72 0.85
N ASN A 47 -20.59 -17.59 1.61
CA ASN A 47 -21.85 -18.29 1.42
C ASN A 47 -22.83 -17.51 0.52
N GLN A 48 -22.33 -16.64 -0.36
CA GLN A 48 -23.15 -15.87 -1.28
C GLN A 48 -23.91 -16.79 -2.23
N GLU A 49 -25.24 -16.62 -2.31
CA GLU A 49 -26.15 -17.47 -3.11
C GLU A 49 -26.59 -16.82 -4.42
N SER A 50 -26.77 -15.48 -4.40
CA SER A 50 -27.25 -14.71 -5.57
C SER A 50 -26.39 -13.48 -5.83
N LEU A 51 -26.56 -12.90 -7.01
CA LEU A 51 -26.01 -11.59 -7.37
C LEU A 51 -26.99 -10.84 -8.24
N THR A 52 -27.44 -9.68 -7.77
CA THR A 52 -28.30 -8.74 -8.48
C THR A 52 -27.59 -7.42 -8.69
N LEU A 53 -27.66 -6.88 -9.89
CA LEU A 53 -27.23 -5.53 -10.22
C LEU A 53 -28.46 -4.61 -10.20
N HIS A 54 -28.49 -3.70 -9.25
CA HIS A 54 -29.48 -2.63 -9.17
C HIS A 54 -28.98 -1.40 -9.91
N LEU A 55 -29.78 -0.86 -10.83
CA LEU A 55 -29.41 0.30 -11.62
C LEU A 55 -30.57 1.31 -11.70
N GLU A 56 -30.22 2.55 -11.53
CA GLU A 56 -31.03 3.71 -11.93
C GLU A 56 -30.37 4.30 -13.18
N LEU A 57 -31.08 4.26 -14.30
CA LEU A 57 -30.59 4.71 -15.60
C LEU A 57 -31.42 5.89 -16.10
N ASN A 58 -30.75 6.81 -16.81
CA ASN A 58 -31.44 7.92 -17.49
C ASN A 58 -30.74 8.18 -18.83
N GLY A 59 -31.49 8.10 -19.94
CA GLY A 59 -30.92 8.35 -21.27
C GLY A 59 -30.12 7.18 -21.84
N CYS A 60 -30.44 5.92 -21.47
CA CYS A 60 -29.82 4.72 -22.01
C CYS A 60 -30.78 3.97 -22.92
N GLN A 61 -30.28 3.38 -24.04
CA GLN A 61 -31.08 2.65 -25.03
C GLN A 61 -31.03 1.12 -24.85
N ALA A 62 -29.97 0.62 -24.28
CA ALA A 62 -29.79 -0.82 -24.01
C ALA A 62 -28.79 -1.05 -22.89
N ILE A 63 -28.87 -2.22 -22.28
CA ILE A 63 -27.91 -2.73 -21.31
C ILE A 63 -27.53 -4.16 -21.66
N ARG A 64 -26.26 -4.50 -21.45
CA ARG A 64 -25.72 -5.86 -21.53
C ARG A 64 -25.15 -6.28 -20.20
N LEU A 65 -25.47 -7.50 -19.77
CA LEU A 65 -24.74 -8.19 -18.71
C LEU A 65 -23.67 -9.07 -19.34
N MET A 66 -22.50 -9.06 -18.75
CA MET A 66 -21.30 -9.70 -19.27
C MET A 66 -20.72 -10.70 -18.28
N LEU A 67 -20.23 -11.80 -18.80
CA LEU A 67 -19.34 -12.73 -18.10
C LEU A 67 -18.04 -12.83 -18.90
N ASP A 68 -16.95 -12.36 -18.32
CA ASP A 68 -15.69 -12.19 -19.04
C ASP A 68 -15.87 -11.33 -20.30
N GLU A 69 -15.67 -11.86 -21.48
CA GLU A 69 -15.85 -11.20 -22.78
C GLU A 69 -17.19 -11.56 -23.45
N ASN A 70 -18.05 -12.36 -22.79
CA ASN A 70 -19.28 -12.86 -23.38
C ASN A 70 -20.50 -12.10 -22.88
N VAL A 71 -21.39 -11.72 -23.80
CA VAL A 71 -22.72 -11.21 -23.47
C VAL A 71 -23.58 -12.36 -22.98
N ILE A 72 -24.09 -12.27 -21.74
CA ILE A 72 -24.98 -13.29 -21.16
C ILE A 72 -26.44 -12.86 -21.21
N GLN A 73 -26.70 -11.57 -21.27
CA GLN A 73 -28.05 -11.01 -21.40
C GLN A 73 -27.97 -9.62 -22.04
N GLU A 74 -28.91 -9.29 -22.89
CA GLU A 74 -29.10 -7.93 -23.42
C GLU A 74 -30.57 -7.51 -23.26
N LYS A 75 -30.81 -6.28 -22.89
CA LYS A 75 -32.13 -5.70 -22.71
C LYS A 75 -32.20 -4.33 -23.36
N MET A 76 -33.21 -4.10 -24.20
CA MET A 76 -33.53 -2.78 -24.74
C MET A 76 -34.24 -1.93 -23.70
N LEU A 77 -33.96 -0.64 -23.70
CA LEU A 77 -34.49 0.37 -22.78
C LEU A 77 -35.26 1.44 -23.54
N MET A 78 -36.14 2.13 -22.83
CA MET A 78 -36.99 3.17 -23.44
C MET A 78 -36.31 4.54 -23.55
N GLY A 79 -35.10 4.67 -22.99
CA GLY A 79 -34.33 5.91 -23.07
C GLY A 79 -34.72 7.00 -22.06
N GLY A 80 -35.69 6.76 -21.20
CA GLY A 80 -36.07 7.63 -20.09
C GLY A 80 -35.36 7.29 -18.78
N LYS A 81 -35.96 7.71 -17.66
CA LYS A 81 -35.56 7.24 -16.32
C LYS A 81 -36.12 5.84 -16.10
N GLU A 82 -35.26 4.90 -15.82
CA GLU A 82 -35.62 3.50 -15.56
C GLU A 82 -34.85 2.98 -14.34
N THR A 83 -35.53 2.16 -13.53
CA THR A 83 -34.92 1.39 -12.45
C THR A 83 -34.97 -0.07 -12.83
N LEU A 84 -33.83 -0.75 -12.73
CA LEU A 84 -33.67 -2.14 -13.14
C LEU A 84 -33.02 -2.96 -12.03
N ASP A 85 -33.57 -4.16 -11.84
CA ASP A 85 -32.98 -5.22 -11.04
C ASP A 85 -32.63 -6.37 -12.00
N LEU A 86 -31.34 -6.61 -12.17
CA LEU A 86 -30.82 -7.56 -13.15
C LEU A 86 -30.04 -8.66 -12.43
N GLU A 87 -30.52 -9.88 -12.54
CA GLU A 87 -29.88 -11.02 -11.91
C GLU A 87 -28.77 -11.59 -12.79
N PHE A 88 -27.60 -11.80 -12.20
CA PHE A 88 -26.53 -12.59 -12.81
C PHE A 88 -26.72 -14.07 -12.49
N PRO A 89 -26.30 -14.99 -13.37
CA PRO A 89 -26.40 -16.44 -13.14
C PRO A 89 -25.31 -16.91 -12.15
N TYR A 90 -25.18 -16.21 -11.00
CA TYR A 90 -24.12 -16.43 -10.02
C TYR A 90 -24.10 -17.86 -9.47
N SER A 91 -25.27 -18.45 -9.17
CA SER A 91 -25.38 -19.82 -8.66
C SER A 91 -24.80 -20.88 -9.61
N LYS A 92 -24.85 -20.63 -10.92
CA LYS A 92 -24.40 -21.54 -12.00
C LYS A 92 -23.00 -21.23 -12.51
N THR A 93 -22.36 -20.15 -12.00
CA THR A 93 -21.04 -19.69 -12.48
C THR A 93 -20.01 -19.90 -11.39
N GLU A 94 -18.93 -20.62 -11.68
CA GLU A 94 -17.88 -20.94 -10.70
C GLU A 94 -16.69 -19.96 -10.74
N LYS A 95 -16.41 -19.35 -11.91
CA LYS A 95 -15.25 -18.48 -12.12
C LYS A 95 -15.53 -17.41 -13.16
N GLY A 96 -14.65 -16.40 -13.20
CA GLY A 96 -14.71 -15.29 -14.13
C GLY A 96 -15.08 -13.98 -13.43
N VAL A 97 -15.41 -12.99 -14.23
CA VAL A 97 -15.81 -11.66 -13.76
C VAL A 97 -17.13 -11.25 -14.40
N PHE A 98 -18.06 -10.78 -13.58
CA PHE A 98 -19.28 -10.12 -14.05
C PHE A 98 -19.05 -8.62 -14.17
N TRP A 99 -19.66 -8.03 -15.18
CA TRP A 99 -19.72 -6.60 -15.41
C TRP A 99 -20.89 -6.27 -16.35
N PHE A 100 -21.11 -5.00 -16.67
CA PHE A 100 -22.19 -4.59 -17.56
C PHE A 100 -21.76 -3.48 -18.49
N SER A 101 -22.45 -3.35 -19.63
CA SER A 101 -22.33 -2.24 -20.57
C SER A 101 -23.65 -1.54 -20.74
N VAL A 102 -23.62 -0.24 -20.98
CA VAL A 102 -24.80 0.55 -21.35
C VAL A 102 -24.60 1.19 -22.71
N LYS A 103 -25.65 1.20 -23.53
CA LYS A 103 -25.69 1.94 -24.78
C LYS A 103 -26.33 3.30 -24.56
N LYS A 104 -25.63 4.36 -24.94
CA LYS A 104 -26.13 5.74 -24.83
C LYS A 104 -27.20 6.04 -25.87
N ILE A 105 -28.12 6.96 -25.55
CA ILE A 105 -28.88 7.67 -26.58
C ILE A 105 -27.87 8.56 -27.34
N GLY A 106 -27.78 8.40 -28.65
CA GLY A 106 -26.97 9.27 -29.48
C GLY A 106 -27.41 10.72 -29.27
N ALA A 107 -26.52 11.58 -28.81
CA ALA A 107 -26.68 12.99 -29.00
C ALA A 107 -26.93 13.20 -30.50
N GLY A 108 -28.05 13.85 -30.88
CA GLY A 108 -28.42 14.06 -32.27
C GLY A 108 -27.22 14.58 -33.04
N LYS A 109 -27.07 14.10 -34.28
CA LYS A 109 -25.99 14.41 -35.21
C LYS A 109 -25.43 15.80 -34.98
N GLU A 110 -24.27 15.90 -34.36
CA GLU A 110 -23.43 17.07 -34.52
C GLU A 110 -22.97 17.08 -35.97
N THR A 111 -23.41 18.10 -36.69
CA THR A 111 -22.98 18.40 -38.06
C THR A 111 -21.46 18.42 -38.11
N GLU A 112 -20.88 17.45 -38.84
CA GLU A 112 -19.51 17.50 -39.27
C GLU A 112 -19.32 18.79 -40.11
N SER A 113 -18.63 19.76 -39.55
CA SER A 113 -18.07 20.83 -40.34
C SER A 113 -16.75 20.35 -40.96
N GLU A 114 -16.83 19.96 -42.23
CA GLU A 114 -15.64 19.86 -43.08
C GLU A 114 -14.81 21.13 -42.96
N ASN A 115 -13.53 20.96 -42.61
CA ASN A 115 -12.40 21.64 -43.22
C ASN A 115 -11.10 21.22 -42.53
N VAL A 116 -10.45 20.25 -43.14
CA VAL A 116 -9.02 20.01 -42.88
C VAL A 116 -8.32 20.18 -44.21
N LYS A 117 -7.59 21.26 -44.34
CA LYS A 117 -6.41 21.33 -45.20
C LYS A 117 -5.30 22.02 -44.43
N ASP A 118 -4.13 21.42 -44.61
CA ASP A 118 -2.77 21.89 -44.34
C ASP A 118 -2.18 21.49 -42.97
N ALA A 119 -1.43 20.38 -43.07
CA ALA A 119 -0.45 19.94 -42.07
C ALA A 119 0.90 20.59 -42.40
N GLU A 120 1.45 21.34 -41.48
CA GLU A 120 2.88 21.58 -41.39
C GLU A 120 3.36 21.34 -39.94
N THR A 121 4.50 20.72 -39.87
CA THR A 121 5.33 20.26 -38.75
C THR A 121 5.38 21.21 -37.55
N GLU A 122 4.87 20.79 -36.41
CA GLU A 122 5.10 21.42 -35.11
C GLU A 122 5.84 20.49 -34.13
N SER A 123 6.75 21.08 -33.35
CA SER A 123 7.67 20.43 -32.44
C SER A 123 6.97 19.82 -31.17
N ALA A 124 7.64 18.82 -30.59
CA ALA A 124 7.13 17.99 -29.46
C ALA A 124 6.70 18.77 -28.20
N GLU A 125 7.12 20.01 -28.02
CA GLU A 125 6.73 20.84 -26.87
C GLU A 125 5.30 21.39 -26.97
N ASN A 126 4.79 21.55 -28.20
CA ASN A 126 3.40 21.99 -28.40
C ASN A 126 2.38 20.85 -28.25
N ALA A 127 2.80 19.59 -28.36
CA ALA A 127 1.90 18.43 -28.18
C ALA A 127 1.44 18.27 -26.73
N ALA A 128 2.31 18.49 -25.75
CA ALA A 128 1.96 18.39 -24.31
C ALA A 128 1.01 19.52 -23.87
N ALA A 129 1.21 20.75 -24.37
CA ALA A 129 0.33 21.88 -24.06
C ALA A 129 -1.04 21.77 -24.76
N LYS A 130 -1.10 21.10 -25.92
CA LYS A 130 -2.33 20.85 -26.67
C LYS A 130 -3.16 19.76 -25.99
N THR A 131 -2.54 18.71 -25.45
CA THR A 131 -3.21 17.65 -24.68
C THR A 131 -3.92 18.20 -23.43
N ILE A 132 -3.34 19.21 -22.75
CA ILE A 132 -3.98 19.88 -21.59
C ILE A 132 -5.13 20.82 -22.01
N LYS A 133 -5.08 21.37 -23.22
CA LYS A 133 -6.17 22.23 -23.75
C LYS A 133 -7.31 21.43 -24.38
N ASP A 134 -7.01 20.28 -25.00
CA ASP A 134 -8.02 19.43 -25.64
C ASP A 134 -8.81 18.62 -24.60
N THR A 135 -8.26 18.36 -23.40
CA THR A 135 -9.03 17.81 -22.26
C THR A 135 -10.11 18.78 -21.72
N LYS A 136 -10.04 20.08 -22.07
CA LYS A 136 -11.08 21.07 -21.69
C LYS A 136 -12.22 21.23 -22.72
N LYS A 137 -12.14 20.58 -23.87
CA LYS A 137 -13.15 20.72 -24.95
C LYS A 137 -14.11 19.55 -25.10
N ASN A 138 -13.86 18.41 -24.44
CA ASN A 138 -14.86 17.38 -24.30
C ASN A 138 -15.64 17.61 -22.99
N ILE A 139 -16.58 18.56 -23.00
CA ILE A 139 -17.74 18.53 -22.10
C ILE A 139 -18.60 17.35 -22.60
N GLY A 140 -18.01 16.15 -22.53
CA GLY A 140 -18.66 14.91 -22.82
C GLY A 140 -19.59 14.56 -21.68
N PHE A 141 -20.77 14.14 -22.01
CA PHE A 141 -21.80 13.50 -21.23
C PHE A 141 -21.24 12.89 -19.93
N ASP A 142 -21.46 13.59 -18.80
CA ASP A 142 -21.06 13.09 -17.49
C ASP A 142 -21.93 11.89 -17.12
N ILE A 143 -21.39 10.70 -17.38
CA ILE A 143 -22.09 9.44 -17.21
C ILE A 143 -22.55 9.21 -15.76
N SER A 144 -21.89 9.81 -14.78
CA SER A 144 -22.23 9.68 -13.36
C SER A 144 -23.58 10.30 -13.01
N ASN A 145 -24.04 11.27 -13.81
CA ASN A 145 -25.36 11.88 -13.65
C ASN A 145 -26.50 11.03 -14.26
N HIS A 146 -26.15 10.02 -15.04
CA HIS A 146 -27.08 9.19 -15.79
C HIS A 146 -27.21 7.77 -15.28
N ILE A 147 -26.25 7.34 -14.46
CA ILE A 147 -26.18 5.96 -13.97
C ILE A 147 -25.86 6.00 -12.47
N LYS A 148 -26.68 5.33 -11.69
CA LYS A 148 -26.40 4.95 -10.30
C LYS A 148 -26.67 3.48 -10.13
N GLY A 149 -25.93 2.81 -9.25
CA GLY A 149 -26.21 1.41 -9.03
C GLY A 149 -25.26 0.75 -8.04
N TRP A 150 -25.58 -0.48 -7.73
CA TRP A 150 -24.78 -1.33 -6.84
C TRP A 150 -25.03 -2.81 -7.13
N TYR A 151 -24.08 -3.62 -6.74
CA TYR A 151 -24.25 -5.06 -6.67
C TYR A 151 -24.76 -5.47 -5.29
N GLU A 152 -25.78 -6.32 -5.27
CA GLU A 152 -26.36 -6.91 -4.09
C GLU A 152 -26.29 -8.43 -4.16
N GLY A 153 -26.02 -9.07 -3.02
CA GLY A 153 -26.05 -10.51 -2.89
C GLY A 153 -26.90 -10.94 -1.72
N THR A 154 -27.30 -12.21 -1.72
CA THR A 154 -28.00 -12.86 -0.62
C THR A 154 -27.16 -13.99 -0.05
N CYS A 155 -27.32 -14.25 1.24
CA CYS A 155 -26.85 -15.46 1.90
C CYS A 155 -27.78 -15.80 3.06
N ARG A 156 -27.91 -17.09 3.43
CA ARG A 156 -28.84 -17.53 4.49
C ARG A 156 -28.45 -17.03 5.87
N ASN A 157 -27.15 -16.96 6.15
CA ASN A 157 -26.62 -16.63 7.48
C ASN A 157 -25.69 -15.43 7.34
N GLU A 158 -26.26 -14.22 7.28
CA GLU A 158 -25.49 -12.99 7.32
C GLU A 158 -24.83 -12.81 8.68
N LYS A 159 -23.50 -12.60 8.69
CA LYS A 159 -22.74 -12.35 9.92
C LYS A 159 -22.71 -10.87 10.24
N GLN A 160 -22.80 -10.55 11.50
CA GLN A 160 -22.58 -9.17 11.93
C GLN A 160 -21.13 -8.77 11.67
N VAL A 161 -20.95 -7.56 11.16
CA VAL A 161 -19.65 -6.93 10.95
C VAL A 161 -19.68 -5.55 11.58
N ARG A 162 -18.68 -5.27 12.42
CA ARG A 162 -18.40 -3.93 12.92
C ARG A 162 -16.90 -3.73 12.97
N ILE A 163 -16.42 -2.73 12.25
CA ILE A 163 -15.00 -2.49 12.01
C ILE A 163 -14.55 -1.27 12.82
N ALA A 164 -13.42 -1.41 13.53
CA ALA A 164 -12.65 -0.28 14.03
C ALA A 164 -11.51 -0.02 13.04
N ALA A 165 -11.61 1.05 12.24
CA ALA A 165 -10.53 1.52 11.39
C ALA A 165 -9.55 2.34 12.25
N VAL A 166 -8.32 1.87 12.34
CA VAL A 166 -7.24 2.45 13.13
C VAL A 166 -6.24 3.12 12.20
N VAL A 167 -6.09 4.42 12.35
CA VAL A 167 -5.11 5.24 11.63
C VAL A 167 -4.03 5.68 12.60
N CYS A 168 -2.78 5.26 12.36
CA CYS A 168 -1.63 5.69 13.16
C CYS A 168 -1.01 6.94 12.51
N THR A 169 -0.82 8.02 13.29
CA THR A 169 -0.28 9.27 12.77
C THR A 169 0.80 9.88 13.67
N PHE A 170 1.70 10.63 13.07
CA PHE A 170 2.72 11.41 13.78
C PHE A 170 2.93 12.75 13.10
N LYS A 171 2.27 13.81 13.62
CA LYS A 171 2.40 15.21 13.14
C LYS A 171 2.07 15.35 11.64
N ARG A 172 0.93 14.80 11.21
CA ARG A 172 0.46 14.81 9.82
C ARG A 172 -1.01 15.25 9.70
N GLU A 173 -1.38 16.28 10.45
CA GLU A 173 -2.73 16.81 10.57
C GLU A 173 -3.43 17.05 9.22
N PRO A 174 -2.78 17.59 8.16
CA PRO A 174 -3.44 17.83 6.87
C PRO A 174 -3.93 16.54 6.20
N TYR A 175 -3.15 15.45 6.28
CA TYR A 175 -3.55 14.15 5.72
C TYR A 175 -4.68 13.52 6.51
N VAL A 176 -4.56 13.53 7.85
CA VAL A 176 -5.61 13.06 8.77
C VAL A 176 -6.93 13.81 8.51
N LEU A 177 -6.88 15.14 8.39
CA LEU A 177 -8.07 15.95 8.15
C LEU A 177 -8.74 15.63 6.80
N ARG A 178 -7.93 15.47 5.73
CA ARG A 178 -8.44 15.06 4.42
C ARG A 178 -9.21 13.75 4.50
N ASN A 179 -8.59 12.72 5.08
CA ASN A 179 -9.17 11.39 5.18
C ASN A 179 -10.40 11.38 6.11
N LEU A 180 -10.34 12.10 7.23
CA LEU A 180 -11.46 12.24 8.16
C LEU A 180 -12.69 12.89 7.50
N LYS A 181 -12.50 13.96 6.73
CA LYS A 181 -13.59 14.60 5.98
C LYS A 181 -14.22 13.64 4.97
N SER A 182 -13.40 12.92 4.21
CA SER A 182 -13.86 11.95 3.21
C SER A 182 -14.73 10.84 3.85
N ILE A 183 -14.27 10.27 4.97
CA ILE A 183 -15.03 9.26 5.72
C ILE A 183 -16.35 9.79 6.26
N LEU A 184 -16.35 10.96 6.89
CA LEU A 184 -17.57 11.51 7.48
C LEU A 184 -18.60 11.84 6.41
N GLN A 185 -18.21 12.46 5.30
CA GLN A 185 -19.09 12.73 4.17
C GLN A 185 -19.67 11.44 3.57
N PHE A 186 -18.88 10.39 3.51
CA PHE A 186 -19.34 9.09 3.03
C PHE A 186 -20.37 8.46 3.98
N LEU A 187 -20.14 8.50 5.29
CA LEU A 187 -21.05 7.93 6.30
C LEU A 187 -22.35 8.73 6.45
N GLU A 188 -22.37 10.01 6.13
CA GLU A 188 -23.57 10.85 6.13
C GLU A 188 -24.54 10.50 5.00
N ARG A 189 -24.12 9.77 3.97
CA ARG A 189 -24.99 9.35 2.87
C ARG A 189 -26.01 8.31 3.38
N PRO A 190 -27.31 8.47 3.09
CA PRO A 190 -28.36 7.56 3.58
C PRO A 190 -28.12 6.09 3.26
N GLU A 191 -27.58 5.80 2.10
CA GLU A 191 -27.25 4.44 1.65
C GLU A 191 -26.16 3.76 2.49
N ASN A 192 -25.37 4.52 3.23
CA ASN A 192 -24.28 4.02 4.08
C ASN A 192 -24.63 4.03 5.58
N ALA A 193 -25.85 4.43 5.95
CA ALA A 193 -26.28 4.54 7.36
C ALA A 193 -26.21 3.21 8.14
N SER A 194 -26.25 2.08 7.43
CA SER A 194 -26.12 0.74 8.03
C SER A 194 -24.67 0.35 8.39
N LEU A 195 -23.68 1.06 7.86
CA LEU A 195 -22.27 0.78 8.11
C LEU A 195 -21.88 1.25 9.52
N LYS A 196 -21.67 0.31 10.42
CA LYS A 196 -21.27 0.60 11.81
C LYS A 196 -19.74 0.68 11.91
N LEU A 197 -19.16 1.79 11.45
CA LEU A 197 -17.72 2.04 11.43
C LEU A 197 -17.29 2.89 12.62
N CYS A 198 -16.24 2.46 13.33
CA CYS A 198 -15.45 3.29 14.24
C CYS A 198 -14.18 3.74 13.51
N TYR A 199 -13.83 5.02 13.56
CA TYR A 199 -12.65 5.59 12.92
C TYR A 199 -11.74 6.23 13.98
N TRP A 200 -10.67 5.53 14.34
CA TRP A 200 -9.82 5.87 15.47
C TRP A 200 -8.47 6.40 15.02
N LEU A 201 -8.11 7.55 15.54
CA LEU A 201 -6.87 8.27 15.23
C LEU A 201 -5.88 8.06 16.39
N VAL A 202 -4.91 7.18 16.21
CA VAL A 202 -3.84 6.97 17.19
C VAL A 202 -2.76 8.00 16.96
N ASP A 203 -2.72 8.98 17.84
CA ASP A 203 -1.88 10.19 17.72
C ASP A 203 -0.56 10.02 18.48
N ASN A 204 0.46 9.51 17.80
CA ASN A 204 1.83 9.40 18.32
C ASN A 204 2.51 10.76 18.52
N GLY A 205 1.97 11.82 17.92
CA GLY A 205 2.47 13.19 18.03
C GLY A 205 1.86 13.98 19.16
N ARG A 206 0.69 13.56 19.65
CA ARG A 206 -0.15 14.28 20.62
C ARG A 206 -0.54 15.68 20.16
N THR A 207 -0.75 15.86 18.85
CA THR A 207 -1.03 17.17 18.25
C THR A 207 -2.44 17.29 17.69
N LEU A 208 -3.16 16.16 17.46
CA LEU A 208 -4.48 16.17 16.84
C LEU A 208 -5.54 16.87 17.69
N SER A 209 -5.47 16.73 19.02
CA SER A 209 -6.42 17.38 19.93
C SER A 209 -6.25 18.91 19.98
N GLU A 210 -5.07 19.41 19.58
CA GLU A 210 -4.77 20.84 19.49
C GLU A 210 -5.19 21.42 18.13
N HIS A 211 -5.44 20.57 17.13
CA HIS A 211 -5.89 20.99 15.80
C HIS A 211 -7.39 21.26 15.82
N GLU A 212 -7.79 22.53 15.71
CA GLU A 212 -9.17 23.01 15.89
C GLU A 212 -10.20 22.20 15.10
N GLU A 213 -9.98 22.02 13.79
CA GLU A 213 -10.96 21.36 12.92
C GLU A 213 -11.07 19.85 13.18
N ILE A 214 -9.96 19.15 13.43
CA ILE A 214 -9.96 17.71 13.76
C ILE A 214 -10.67 17.48 15.10
N SER A 215 -10.35 18.30 16.11
CA SER A 215 -10.96 18.21 17.44
C SER A 215 -12.48 18.48 17.38
N ARG A 216 -12.90 19.50 16.59
CA ARG A 216 -14.31 19.81 16.37
C ARG A 216 -15.06 18.66 15.67
N LEU A 217 -14.47 18.04 14.64
CA LEU A 217 -15.07 16.89 13.95
C LEU A 217 -15.17 15.68 14.89
N ALA A 218 -14.14 15.38 15.67
CA ALA A 218 -14.19 14.29 16.65
C ALA A 218 -15.28 14.52 17.70
N ALA A 219 -15.44 15.75 18.19
CA ALA A 219 -16.50 16.11 19.14
C ALA A 219 -17.91 16.03 18.52
N ARG A 220 -18.06 16.31 17.23
CA ARG A 220 -19.34 16.22 16.50
C ARG A 220 -19.78 14.77 16.25
N TYR A 221 -18.83 13.85 16.06
CA TYR A 221 -19.11 12.43 15.74
C TYR A 221 -18.48 11.45 16.77
N PRO A 222 -18.83 11.57 18.08
CA PRO A 222 -18.16 10.85 19.15
C PRO A 222 -18.33 9.32 19.10
N GLU A 223 -19.41 8.84 18.46
CA GLU A 223 -19.67 7.41 18.26
C GLU A 223 -18.82 6.81 17.13
N THR A 224 -18.33 7.64 16.23
CA THR A 224 -17.54 7.23 15.06
C THR A 224 -16.07 7.56 15.24
N VAL A 225 -15.75 8.79 15.63
CA VAL A 225 -14.38 9.31 15.65
C VAL A 225 -13.83 9.36 17.06
N ARG A 226 -12.64 8.77 17.26
CA ARG A 226 -11.93 8.84 18.54
C ARG A 226 -10.47 9.21 18.31
N ILE A 227 -9.99 10.25 18.97
CA ILE A 227 -8.58 10.59 19.06
C ILE A 227 -7.98 9.87 20.25
N ILE A 228 -6.92 9.08 20.04
CA ILE A 228 -6.25 8.28 21.05
C ILE A 228 -4.83 8.82 21.19
N PRO A 229 -4.55 9.66 22.20
CA PRO A 229 -3.20 10.14 22.45
C PRO A 229 -2.26 8.98 22.74
N ASN A 230 -1.11 8.95 22.11
CA ASN A 230 -0.15 7.88 22.28
C ASN A 230 1.28 8.45 22.46
N ARG A 231 2.17 7.64 23.01
CA ARG A 231 3.59 7.89 22.97
C ARG A 231 4.11 7.48 21.58
N ASN A 232 5.12 8.18 21.07
CA ASN A 232 5.74 7.79 19.81
C ASN A 232 6.56 6.50 19.97
N VAL A 233 5.94 5.40 19.71
CA VAL A 233 6.55 4.06 19.64
C VAL A 233 6.60 3.53 18.19
N GLY A 234 6.54 4.45 17.21
CA GLY A 234 6.55 4.17 15.78
C GLY A 234 5.24 3.65 15.25
N GLY A 235 5.22 3.24 13.98
CA GLY A 235 4.06 2.61 13.34
C GLY A 235 3.65 1.33 14.05
N ALA A 236 4.64 0.46 14.35
CA ALA A 236 4.40 -0.77 15.10
C ALA A 236 3.60 -0.54 16.39
N GLY A 237 4.00 0.45 17.18
CA GLY A 237 3.33 0.74 18.45
C GLY A 237 2.04 1.52 18.31
N GLY A 238 1.91 2.40 17.31
CA GLY A 238 0.68 3.12 17.05
C GLY A 238 -0.44 2.17 16.62
N PHE A 239 -0.18 1.29 15.68
CA PHE A 239 -1.15 0.25 15.28
C PHE A 239 -1.45 -0.71 16.41
N THR A 240 -0.44 -1.14 17.19
CA THR A 240 -0.67 -1.99 18.36
C THR A 240 -1.54 -1.30 19.42
N ARG A 241 -1.38 0.01 19.63
CA ARG A 241 -2.27 0.77 20.52
C ARG A 241 -3.72 0.69 20.04
N GLY A 242 -3.98 0.90 18.77
CA GLY A 242 -5.32 0.76 18.20
C GLY A 242 -5.88 -0.66 18.31
N MET A 243 -5.04 -1.69 18.11
CA MET A 243 -5.43 -3.08 18.32
C MET A 243 -5.82 -3.36 19.79
N ILE A 244 -5.06 -2.84 20.76
CA ILE A 244 -5.38 -2.97 22.19
C ILE A 244 -6.71 -2.31 22.50
N GLU A 245 -6.94 -1.09 22.03
CA GLU A 245 -8.23 -0.40 22.18
C GLU A 245 -9.38 -1.21 21.56
N ALA A 246 -9.16 -1.81 20.37
CA ALA A 246 -10.18 -2.64 19.73
C ALA A 246 -10.51 -3.90 20.53
N ILE A 247 -9.51 -4.54 21.16
CA ILE A 247 -9.72 -5.68 22.07
C ILE A 247 -10.51 -5.25 23.31
N GLU A 248 -10.18 -4.11 23.90
CA GLU A 248 -10.81 -3.63 25.15
C GLU A 248 -12.26 -3.18 24.92
N GLU A 249 -12.54 -2.60 23.77
CA GLU A 249 -13.86 -2.13 23.39
C GLU A 249 -14.71 -3.17 22.65
N LYS A 250 -14.16 -4.38 22.39
CA LYS A 250 -14.80 -5.44 21.58
C LYS A 250 -16.24 -5.69 22.01
N GLU A 251 -16.45 -6.02 23.27
CA GLU A 251 -17.78 -6.37 23.80
C GLU A 251 -18.71 -5.14 23.88
N ARG A 252 -18.20 -4.01 24.37
CA ARG A 252 -19.00 -2.79 24.55
C ARG A 252 -19.54 -2.24 23.24
N LEU A 253 -18.70 -2.26 22.19
CA LEU A 253 -19.06 -1.76 20.87
C LEU A 253 -19.55 -2.84 19.92
N GLY A 254 -19.43 -4.13 20.28
CA GLY A 254 -19.73 -5.24 19.38
C GLY A 254 -18.78 -5.30 18.18
N LEU A 255 -17.51 -4.96 18.38
CA LEU A 255 -16.51 -4.98 17.33
C LEU A 255 -16.16 -6.41 16.91
N THR A 256 -16.07 -6.64 15.63
CA THR A 256 -15.70 -7.93 15.05
C THR A 256 -14.33 -7.89 14.37
N HIS A 257 -13.96 -6.73 13.82
CA HIS A 257 -12.73 -6.56 13.05
C HIS A 257 -12.03 -5.26 13.43
N VAL A 258 -10.71 -5.25 13.22
CA VAL A 258 -9.89 -4.04 13.21
C VAL A 258 -9.23 -3.89 11.85
N GLN A 259 -9.28 -2.70 11.28
CA GLN A 259 -8.64 -2.36 10.02
C GLN A 259 -7.54 -1.34 10.27
N LEU A 260 -6.33 -1.66 9.85
CA LEU A 260 -5.16 -0.78 9.96
C LEU A 260 -4.99 0.01 8.67
N MET A 261 -4.70 1.30 8.77
CA MET A 261 -4.56 2.20 7.63
C MET A 261 -3.49 3.26 7.89
N ASP A 262 -2.71 3.60 6.85
CA ASP A 262 -1.78 4.73 6.91
C ASP A 262 -2.51 6.08 6.85
N ASP A 263 -1.94 7.08 7.52
CA ASP A 263 -2.51 8.42 7.63
C ASP A 263 -2.39 9.25 6.33
N ASP A 264 -1.37 9.01 5.52
CA ASP A 264 -1.07 9.78 4.30
C ASP A 264 -1.57 9.11 3.00
N ALA A 265 -2.05 7.88 3.06
CA ALA A 265 -2.69 7.22 1.93
C ALA A 265 -4.02 7.90 1.56
N ILE A 266 -4.29 8.04 0.26
CA ILE A 266 -5.61 8.44 -0.25
C ILE A 266 -6.49 7.19 -0.28
N MET A 267 -7.71 7.28 0.22
CA MET A 267 -8.67 6.17 0.19
C MET A 267 -9.97 6.56 -0.48
N ASP A 268 -10.60 5.59 -1.14
CA ASP A 268 -12.02 5.63 -1.48
C ASP A 268 -12.79 4.94 -0.34
N PRO A 269 -13.66 5.65 0.41
CA PRO A 269 -14.42 5.04 1.50
C PRO A 269 -15.31 3.87 1.08
N GLU A 270 -15.55 3.69 -0.20
CA GLU A 270 -16.22 2.51 -0.78
C GLU A 270 -15.56 1.19 -0.35
N LEU A 271 -14.27 1.21 -0.02
CA LEU A 271 -13.56 0.03 0.51
C LEU A 271 -14.29 -0.58 1.72
N PHE A 272 -14.99 0.22 2.53
CA PHE A 272 -15.77 -0.28 3.67
C PHE A 272 -17.02 -1.02 3.23
N VAL A 273 -17.75 -0.55 2.20
CA VAL A 273 -18.90 -1.30 1.64
C VAL A 273 -18.44 -2.69 1.20
N ARG A 274 -17.32 -2.78 0.51
CA ARG A 274 -16.75 -4.04 0.03
C ARG A 274 -16.31 -4.95 1.17
N ALA A 275 -15.67 -4.39 2.19
CA ALA A 275 -15.28 -5.14 3.39
C ALA A 275 -16.50 -5.70 4.13
N TYR A 276 -17.50 -4.85 4.41
CA TYR A 276 -18.73 -5.29 5.07
C TYR A 276 -19.48 -6.34 4.27
N GLY A 277 -19.65 -6.12 2.95
CA GLY A 277 -20.35 -7.05 2.07
C GLY A 277 -19.64 -8.39 1.88
N PHE A 278 -18.31 -8.42 1.97
CA PHE A 278 -17.54 -9.66 1.91
C PHE A 278 -17.54 -10.39 3.27
N LEU A 279 -17.18 -9.68 4.33
CA LEU A 279 -17.09 -10.24 5.68
C LEU A 279 -18.46 -10.68 6.23
N GLY A 280 -19.54 -9.98 5.86
CA GLY A 280 -20.90 -10.34 6.25
C GLY A 280 -21.38 -11.67 5.69
N MET A 281 -20.81 -12.11 4.58
CA MET A 281 -21.17 -13.37 3.92
C MET A 281 -20.12 -14.47 4.05
N ARG A 282 -19.03 -14.25 4.81
CA ARG A 282 -17.92 -15.22 4.94
C ARG A 282 -18.38 -16.55 5.49
N LYS A 283 -17.78 -17.65 5.00
CA LYS A 283 -18.01 -19.01 5.52
C LYS A 283 -17.42 -19.16 6.92
N ASP A 284 -17.93 -20.13 7.70
CA ASP A 284 -17.44 -20.41 9.05
C ASP A 284 -15.99 -20.87 9.06
N GLU A 285 -15.58 -21.64 8.07
CA GLU A 285 -14.18 -22.09 7.90
C GLU A 285 -13.20 -20.91 7.62
N TRP A 286 -13.72 -19.75 7.19
CA TRP A 286 -13.00 -18.53 6.92
C TRP A 286 -13.39 -17.38 7.86
N GLU A 287 -13.80 -17.73 9.09
CA GLU A 287 -14.25 -16.75 10.11
C GLU A 287 -13.21 -15.66 10.35
N ASP A 288 -11.94 -16.04 10.35
CA ASP A 288 -10.82 -15.17 10.67
C ASP A 288 -10.02 -14.72 9.42
N ILE A 289 -10.60 -14.82 8.23
CA ILE A 289 -9.95 -14.40 6.99
C ILE A 289 -9.57 -12.92 7.04
N ARG A 290 -8.36 -12.61 6.60
CA ARG A 290 -7.84 -11.24 6.51
C ARG A 290 -8.19 -10.62 5.17
N LEU A 291 -8.47 -9.31 5.15
CA LEU A 291 -8.56 -8.54 3.91
C LEU A 291 -7.26 -7.77 3.71
N GLY A 292 -6.56 -8.04 2.61
CA GLY A 292 -5.38 -7.32 2.20
C GLY A 292 -5.73 -6.17 1.24
N GLY A 293 -5.19 -4.98 1.50
CA GLY A 293 -5.39 -3.81 0.67
C GLY A 293 -4.38 -3.71 -0.47
N THR A 294 -4.88 -3.51 -1.69
CA THR A 294 -4.03 -3.18 -2.84
C THR A 294 -3.47 -1.77 -2.66
N LEU A 295 -2.18 -1.60 -2.93
CA LEU A 295 -1.53 -0.30 -2.97
C LEU A 295 -1.39 0.14 -4.42
N LEU A 296 -2.09 1.20 -4.79
CA LEU A 296 -1.92 1.91 -6.05
C LEU A 296 -1.01 3.12 -5.85
N ARG A 297 -0.40 3.62 -6.91
CA ARG A 297 0.49 4.77 -6.83
C ARG A 297 -0.29 6.09 -6.85
N GLU A 298 0.13 7.05 -6.05
CA GLU A 298 -0.44 8.41 -6.07
C GLU A 298 -0.01 9.19 -7.33
N ASP A 299 1.24 8.99 -7.78
CA ASP A 299 1.82 9.68 -8.93
C ASP A 299 1.34 9.12 -10.29
N TYR A 300 1.01 7.84 -10.34
CA TYR A 300 0.41 7.13 -11.48
C TYR A 300 -0.77 6.29 -10.97
N PRO A 301 -1.96 6.88 -10.79
CA PRO A 301 -3.07 6.27 -10.04
C PRO A 301 -3.56 4.92 -10.57
N TYR A 302 -3.22 4.60 -11.80
CA TYR A 302 -3.56 3.34 -12.46
C TYR A 302 -2.48 2.26 -12.33
N ILE A 303 -1.35 2.56 -11.70
CA ILE A 303 -0.25 1.60 -11.53
C ILE A 303 -0.34 0.93 -10.17
N CYS A 304 -0.37 -0.40 -10.16
CA CYS A 304 -0.25 -1.20 -8.96
C CYS A 304 1.17 -1.13 -8.41
N GLN A 305 1.32 -0.75 -7.14
CA GLN A 305 2.57 -0.77 -6.40
C GLN A 305 2.75 -2.08 -5.64
N ALA A 306 1.68 -2.56 -4.98
CA ALA A 306 1.72 -3.79 -4.20
C ALA A 306 0.33 -4.43 -4.09
N MET A 307 0.28 -5.74 -4.26
CA MET A 307 -0.91 -6.56 -4.04
C MET A 307 -0.49 -8.01 -3.82
N GLY A 308 -0.60 -8.50 -2.59
CA GLY A 308 -0.21 -9.87 -2.25
C GLY A 308 1.29 -10.07 -2.41
N GLU A 309 2.06 -9.40 -1.59
CA GLU A 309 3.52 -9.52 -1.57
C GLU A 309 3.96 -10.80 -0.85
N TRP A 310 5.13 -11.33 -1.23
CA TRP A 310 5.78 -12.45 -0.57
C TRP A 310 7.06 -11.98 0.09
N PHE A 311 7.37 -12.57 1.24
CA PHE A 311 8.62 -12.31 1.93
C PHE A 311 9.40 -13.60 2.09
N GLU A 312 10.59 -13.66 1.50
CA GLU A 312 11.47 -14.81 1.56
C GLU A 312 12.93 -14.38 1.54
N GLY A 313 13.73 -14.92 2.44
CA GLY A 313 15.17 -14.68 2.45
C GLY A 313 15.55 -13.20 2.51
N PHE A 314 14.84 -12.39 3.30
CA PHE A 314 14.96 -10.93 3.43
C PHE A 314 14.52 -10.11 2.21
N ASN A 315 13.91 -10.73 1.22
CA ASN A 315 13.45 -10.06 0.03
C ASN A 315 11.92 -10.01 0.00
N VAL A 316 11.41 -8.85 -0.34
CA VAL A 316 10.00 -8.68 -0.73
C VAL A 316 9.90 -8.96 -2.22
N THR A 317 9.01 -9.86 -2.59
CA THR A 317 8.66 -10.14 -3.99
C THR A 317 7.24 -9.70 -4.24
N ASN A 318 7.05 -8.78 -5.18
CA ASN A 318 5.77 -8.26 -5.57
C ASN A 318 5.50 -8.62 -7.04
N ARG A 319 4.48 -9.45 -7.28
CA ARG A 319 4.15 -9.95 -8.63
C ARG A 319 3.50 -8.91 -9.52
N LEU A 320 2.77 -7.97 -8.93
CA LEU A 320 1.96 -7.00 -9.64
C LEU A 320 2.59 -5.60 -9.66
N VAL A 321 3.82 -5.45 -9.13
CA VAL A 321 4.51 -4.17 -9.15
C VAL A 321 4.61 -3.61 -10.57
N MET A 322 4.26 -2.33 -10.73
CA MET A 322 4.26 -1.60 -12.00
C MET A 322 3.28 -2.15 -13.06
N THR A 323 2.25 -2.90 -12.63
CA THR A 323 1.17 -3.35 -13.52
C THR A 323 0.18 -2.21 -13.75
N ASP A 324 -0.13 -1.94 -15.03
CA ASP A 324 -1.17 -0.98 -15.44
C ASP A 324 -2.55 -1.61 -15.27
N MET A 325 -3.33 -1.10 -14.31
CA MET A 325 -4.65 -1.63 -13.94
C MET A 325 -5.79 -1.08 -14.80
N ARG A 326 -5.51 -0.25 -15.79
CA ARG A 326 -6.52 0.21 -16.75
C ARG A 326 -6.92 -0.89 -17.71
N SER A 327 -5.99 -1.78 -18.04
CA SER A 327 -6.27 -2.90 -18.94
C SER A 327 -7.17 -3.94 -18.28
N PHE A 328 -8.29 -4.28 -18.91
CA PHE A 328 -9.20 -5.35 -18.48
C PHE A 328 -8.45 -6.67 -18.25
N GLN A 329 -7.51 -7.02 -19.12
CA GLN A 329 -6.72 -8.26 -19.00
C GLN A 329 -5.78 -8.21 -17.77
N ASN A 330 -5.17 -7.04 -17.50
CA ASN A 330 -4.27 -6.89 -16.37
C ASN A 330 -4.98 -6.90 -15.02
N CYS A 331 -6.15 -6.28 -14.92
CA CYS A 331 -6.89 -6.30 -13.65
C CYS A 331 -7.65 -7.61 -13.42
N ARG A 332 -8.08 -8.29 -14.49
CA ARG A 332 -8.78 -9.57 -14.40
C ARG A 332 -7.90 -10.72 -13.93
N LYS A 333 -6.79 -10.98 -14.64
CA LYS A 333 -5.93 -12.15 -14.44
C LYS A 333 -5.38 -12.30 -13.02
N PRO A 334 -4.73 -11.30 -12.43
CA PRO A 334 -4.15 -11.42 -11.09
C PRO A 334 -5.17 -11.58 -9.97
N LEU A 335 -6.41 -11.19 -10.20
CA LEU A 335 -7.47 -11.24 -9.20
C LEU A 335 -8.27 -12.54 -9.27
N ILE A 336 -8.26 -13.21 -10.41
CA ILE A 336 -8.85 -14.55 -10.60
C ILE A 336 -7.87 -15.64 -10.18
N GLU A 337 -6.62 -15.55 -10.63
CA GLU A 337 -5.61 -16.54 -10.32
C GLU A 337 -5.19 -16.39 -8.85
N THR A 338 -5.78 -17.20 -7.99
CA THR A 338 -5.32 -17.39 -6.62
C THR A 338 -4.03 -18.19 -6.66
N PRO A 339 -2.86 -17.65 -6.25
CA PRO A 339 -1.63 -18.42 -6.26
C PRO A 339 -1.75 -19.66 -5.37
N GLN A 340 -1.11 -20.75 -5.77
CA GLN A 340 -1.04 -21.97 -4.96
C GLN A 340 -0.39 -21.72 -3.58
N ASP A 341 0.43 -20.67 -3.48
CA ASP A 341 1.18 -20.29 -2.27
C ASP A 341 0.59 -19.08 -1.53
N GLU A 342 -0.74 -18.89 -1.55
CA GLU A 342 -1.42 -17.79 -0.83
C GLU A 342 -1.04 -17.71 0.66
N TYR A 343 -0.72 -18.83 1.28
CA TYR A 343 -0.29 -18.86 2.68
C TYR A 343 1.02 -18.09 2.96
N ARG A 344 1.78 -17.74 1.91
CA ARG A 344 3.00 -16.91 2.03
C ARG A 344 2.77 -15.42 1.78
N MET A 345 1.57 -15.05 1.34
CA MET A 345 1.25 -13.66 1.06
C MET A 345 1.05 -12.88 2.35
N TYR A 346 1.43 -11.62 2.26
CA TYR A 346 1.10 -10.62 3.26
C TYR A 346 0.57 -9.34 2.59
N SER A 347 -0.05 -8.49 3.37
CA SER A 347 -0.43 -7.13 3.01
C SER A 347 0.22 -6.16 3.99
N GLY A 348 0.81 -5.08 3.48
CA GLY A 348 1.29 -4.02 4.38
C GLY A 348 0.12 -3.31 5.08
N TRP A 349 0.42 -2.67 6.19
CA TRP A 349 -0.57 -1.99 7.02
C TRP A 349 -1.04 -0.63 6.47
N TRP A 350 -0.73 -0.34 5.21
CA TRP A 350 -1.38 0.78 4.51
C TRP A 350 -2.90 0.61 4.40
N CYS A 351 -3.41 -0.64 4.33
CA CYS A 351 -4.82 -1.01 4.40
C CYS A 351 -4.94 -2.53 4.61
N CYS A 352 -5.21 -2.98 5.82
CA CYS A 352 -5.35 -4.40 6.13
C CYS A 352 -6.39 -4.61 7.24
N CYS A 353 -7.31 -5.59 7.08
CA CYS A 353 -8.38 -5.85 8.04
C CYS A 353 -8.24 -7.25 8.66
N TYR A 354 -8.34 -7.32 9.98
CA TYR A 354 -8.18 -8.52 10.80
C TYR A 354 -9.42 -8.81 11.63
N SER A 355 -9.75 -10.08 11.80
CA SER A 355 -10.71 -10.54 12.82
C SER A 355 -10.16 -10.29 14.24
N LEU A 356 -11.01 -9.80 15.15
CA LEU A 356 -10.68 -9.66 16.55
C LEU A 356 -10.63 -10.99 17.33
N ASN A 357 -10.82 -12.13 16.66
CA ASN A 357 -10.51 -13.43 17.23
C ASN A 357 -9.01 -13.75 17.13
N THR A 358 -8.31 -13.20 16.10
CA THR A 358 -6.86 -13.36 15.93
C THR A 358 -6.05 -12.26 16.59
N VAL A 359 -6.61 -11.05 16.68
CA VAL A 359 -5.99 -9.92 17.40
C VAL A 359 -6.28 -10.06 18.89
N ARG A 360 -5.33 -10.61 19.62
CA ARG A 360 -5.46 -10.92 21.06
C ARG A 360 -4.31 -10.31 21.86
N LYS A 361 -4.52 -10.09 23.17
CA LYS A 361 -3.47 -9.54 24.07
C LYS A 361 -2.20 -10.38 24.15
N ASP A 362 -2.25 -11.65 23.80
CA ASP A 362 -1.10 -12.57 23.74
C ASP A 362 -0.53 -12.73 22.30
N ASN A 363 -1.10 -12.03 21.32
CA ASN A 363 -0.74 -12.10 19.90
C ASN A 363 -0.70 -10.72 19.24
N LEU A 364 0.03 -9.79 19.82
CA LEU A 364 0.22 -8.43 19.29
C LEU A 364 1.52 -8.31 18.46
N PRO A 365 1.66 -7.28 17.63
CA PRO A 365 2.89 -7.03 16.87
C PRO A 365 4.14 -6.95 17.76
N LEU A 366 5.31 -7.25 17.19
CA LEU A 366 6.59 -7.09 17.88
C LEU A 366 6.98 -5.62 18.02
N PRO A 367 7.74 -5.21 19.07
CA PRO A 367 8.14 -3.82 19.31
C PRO A 367 9.27 -3.37 18.37
N LEU A 368 9.04 -3.43 17.07
CA LEU A 368 10.04 -3.18 16.04
C LEU A 368 10.20 -1.69 15.68
N PHE A 369 9.33 -0.83 16.14
CA PHE A 369 9.21 0.60 15.86
C PHE A 369 8.66 0.88 14.47
N ILE A 370 9.40 0.57 13.41
CA ILE A 370 9.01 0.69 11.99
C ILE A 370 9.66 -0.42 11.19
N HIS A 371 9.11 -0.76 10.05
CA HIS A 371 9.58 -1.78 9.10
C HIS A 371 9.56 -3.22 9.63
N ARG A 372 8.98 -4.13 8.86
CA ARG A 372 8.86 -5.58 9.13
C ARG A 372 7.91 -5.95 10.29
N ASP A 373 7.30 -5.00 10.95
CA ASP A 373 6.26 -5.21 11.95
C ASP A 373 5.01 -5.82 11.32
N ASP A 374 4.59 -5.29 10.17
CA ASP A 374 3.53 -5.82 9.32
C ASP A 374 3.85 -7.24 8.83
N ILE A 375 5.01 -7.43 8.21
CA ILE A 375 5.43 -8.72 7.65
C ILE A 375 5.49 -9.81 8.74
N GLU A 376 6.07 -9.50 9.90
CA GLU A 376 6.18 -10.46 10.99
C GLU A 376 4.81 -10.88 11.49
N TYR A 377 3.93 -9.90 11.71
CA TYR A 377 2.58 -10.16 12.21
C TYR A 377 1.73 -10.95 11.19
N GLU A 378 1.79 -10.58 9.92
CA GLU A 378 1.08 -11.23 8.83
C GLU A 378 1.51 -12.68 8.63
N ILE A 379 2.82 -12.95 8.59
CA ILE A 379 3.34 -14.30 8.37
C ILE A 379 3.06 -15.19 9.58
N ARG A 380 3.10 -14.67 10.78
CA ARG A 380 2.74 -15.39 12.01
C ARG A 380 1.27 -15.84 12.01
N ASN A 381 0.38 -15.02 11.45
CA ASN A 381 -1.06 -15.28 11.40
C ASN A 381 -1.52 -15.84 10.03
N ARG A 382 -0.62 -16.33 9.20
CA ARG A 382 -0.90 -16.75 7.82
C ARG A 382 -1.98 -17.83 7.67
N GLU A 383 -2.17 -18.66 8.70
CA GLU A 383 -3.14 -19.76 8.69
C GLU A 383 -4.59 -19.28 8.61
N THR A 384 -4.87 -18.04 8.96
CA THR A 384 -6.21 -17.45 8.81
C THR A 384 -6.58 -17.17 7.35
N GLY A 385 -5.63 -17.27 6.42
CA GLY A 385 -5.81 -16.89 5.02
C GLY A 385 -5.86 -15.38 4.80
N ILE A 386 -5.68 -14.97 3.55
CA ILE A 386 -5.78 -13.57 3.12
C ILE A 386 -6.48 -13.48 1.77
N VAL A 387 -7.32 -12.47 1.59
CA VAL A 387 -7.97 -12.20 0.31
C VAL A 387 -7.79 -10.73 -0.08
N PHE A 388 -7.53 -10.50 -1.37
CA PHE A 388 -7.47 -9.18 -1.97
C PHE A 388 -8.72 -8.97 -2.82
N LEU A 389 -9.50 -7.93 -2.49
CA LEU A 389 -10.69 -7.55 -3.23
C LEU A 389 -10.39 -6.35 -4.13
N ASN A 390 -10.98 -6.32 -5.31
CA ASN A 390 -10.94 -5.11 -6.12
C ASN A 390 -11.63 -3.95 -5.39
N GLY A 391 -11.04 -2.76 -5.47
CA GLY A 391 -11.56 -1.59 -4.78
C GLY A 391 -11.38 -1.59 -3.25
N PHE A 392 -10.78 -2.62 -2.66
CA PHE A 392 -10.24 -2.57 -1.31
C PHE A 392 -8.77 -2.17 -1.42
N ASN A 393 -8.55 -0.88 -1.62
CA ASN A 393 -7.25 -0.31 -1.95
C ASN A 393 -7.07 1.10 -1.42
N VAL A 394 -5.82 1.54 -1.44
CA VAL A 394 -5.43 2.93 -1.19
C VAL A 394 -4.40 3.38 -2.23
N TRP A 395 -4.24 4.70 -2.40
CA TRP A 395 -3.17 5.29 -3.18
C TRP A 395 -2.12 5.91 -2.26
N HIS A 396 -0.87 5.64 -2.55
CA HIS A 396 0.25 6.12 -1.75
C HIS A 396 1.44 6.43 -2.67
N LYS A 397 2.36 7.27 -2.21
CA LYS A 397 3.61 7.56 -2.91
C LYS A 397 4.44 6.30 -3.08
N GLY A 398 5.10 6.17 -4.23
CA GLY A 398 6.02 5.06 -4.48
C GLY A 398 7.16 5.01 -3.45
N PHE A 399 7.57 3.81 -3.05
CA PHE A 399 8.63 3.63 -2.04
C PHE A 399 10.02 4.02 -2.55
N GLU A 400 10.23 3.93 -3.86
CA GLU A 400 11.51 4.17 -4.52
C GLU A 400 11.90 5.64 -4.67
N VAL A 401 11.01 6.57 -4.32
CA VAL A 401 11.28 8.02 -4.45
C VAL A 401 12.08 8.62 -3.29
N ASN A 402 12.27 7.86 -2.21
CA ASN A 402 13.03 8.27 -1.04
C ASN A 402 14.29 7.43 -0.85
N PHE A 403 15.33 8.06 -0.32
CA PHE A 403 16.47 7.31 0.20
C PHE A 403 16.13 6.65 1.54
N LEU A 404 16.81 5.54 1.85
CA LEU A 404 16.52 4.79 3.08
C LEU A 404 16.84 5.59 4.36
N GLY A 405 17.94 6.33 4.39
CA GLY A 405 18.35 7.04 5.58
C GLY A 405 18.43 6.11 6.81
N THR A 406 17.76 6.49 7.90
CA THR A 406 17.70 5.68 9.13
C THR A 406 16.94 4.34 8.95
N ASN A 407 16.14 4.21 7.90
CA ASN A 407 15.42 2.95 7.62
C ASN A 407 16.38 1.80 7.36
N ALA A 408 17.58 2.07 6.83
CA ALA A 408 18.62 1.05 6.64
C ALA A 408 19.01 0.31 7.95
N TYR A 409 18.90 1.02 9.10
CA TYR A 409 19.09 0.43 10.42
C TYR A 409 17.97 -0.56 10.75
N TYR A 410 16.73 -0.11 10.60
CA TYR A 410 15.55 -0.92 10.93
C TYR A 410 15.42 -2.12 9.99
N ASP A 411 15.69 -1.94 8.71
CA ASP A 411 15.68 -3.04 7.73
C ASP A 411 16.63 -4.17 8.13
N VAL A 412 17.85 -3.85 8.53
CA VAL A 412 18.82 -4.90 8.92
C VAL A 412 18.47 -5.50 10.28
N ARG A 413 18.17 -4.68 11.30
CA ARG A 413 17.85 -5.18 12.64
C ARG A 413 16.61 -6.06 12.62
N ASN A 414 15.55 -5.59 11.99
CA ASN A 414 14.25 -6.26 12.04
C ASN A 414 14.22 -7.50 11.14
N ASN A 415 14.92 -7.49 10.01
CA ASN A 415 15.09 -8.71 9.20
C ASN A 415 15.85 -9.80 9.97
N LEU A 416 16.86 -9.45 10.76
CA LEU A 416 17.56 -10.42 11.61
C LEU A 416 16.68 -10.96 12.73
N ILE A 417 15.82 -10.11 13.34
CA ILE A 417 14.82 -10.57 14.31
C ILE A 417 13.83 -11.51 13.64
N PHE A 418 13.31 -11.15 12.47
CA PHE A 418 12.42 -12.00 11.68
C PHE A 418 13.06 -13.36 11.38
N ALA A 419 14.31 -13.38 10.87
CA ALA A 419 15.01 -14.60 10.57
C ALA A 419 15.27 -15.48 11.81
N ALA A 420 15.58 -14.84 12.94
CA ALA A 420 15.80 -15.57 14.19
C ALA A 420 14.54 -16.32 14.65
N LEU A 421 13.36 -15.79 14.35
CA LEU A 421 12.07 -16.33 14.77
C LEU A 421 11.46 -17.28 13.73
N HIS A 422 11.50 -16.91 12.45
CA HIS A 422 10.70 -17.54 11.39
C HIS A 422 11.50 -18.26 10.30
N GLU A 423 12.83 -18.02 10.18
CA GLU A 423 13.68 -18.61 9.14
C GLU A 423 14.79 -19.48 9.76
N PRO A 424 14.44 -20.64 10.35
CA PRO A 424 15.42 -21.47 11.08
C PRO A 424 16.54 -21.99 10.18
N ASP A 425 16.28 -22.16 8.89
CA ASP A 425 17.21 -22.73 7.91
C ASP A 425 18.10 -21.68 7.23
N MET A 426 17.88 -20.40 7.51
CA MET A 426 18.71 -19.35 6.94
C MET A 426 20.13 -19.38 7.50
N SER A 427 21.10 -19.63 6.64
CA SER A 427 22.51 -19.74 7.06
C SER A 427 23.11 -18.38 7.42
N ARG A 428 24.02 -18.37 8.40
CA ARG A 428 24.78 -17.17 8.79
C ARG A 428 25.57 -16.55 7.63
N ILE A 429 25.99 -17.38 6.67
CA ILE A 429 26.69 -16.94 5.45
C ILE A 429 25.73 -16.17 4.54
N GLN A 430 24.47 -16.61 4.38
CA GLN A 430 23.47 -15.89 3.61
C GLN A 430 23.17 -14.53 4.25
N MET A 431 22.99 -14.48 5.57
CA MET A 431 22.81 -13.24 6.32
C MET A 431 23.98 -12.28 6.13
N TRP A 432 25.20 -12.78 6.29
CA TRP A 432 26.41 -11.99 6.07
C TRP A 432 26.50 -11.43 4.65
N LYS A 433 26.25 -12.27 3.63
CA LYS A 433 26.24 -11.83 2.22
C LYS A 433 25.22 -10.74 1.99
N TRP A 434 24.03 -10.89 2.55
CA TRP A 434 22.96 -9.92 2.39
C TRP A 434 23.29 -8.56 3.05
N ILE A 435 23.72 -8.56 4.31
CA ILE A 435 24.14 -7.34 5.02
C ILE A 435 25.32 -6.68 4.33
N SER A 436 26.34 -7.46 3.94
CA SER A 436 27.54 -6.96 3.24
C SER A 436 27.17 -6.32 1.90
N LYS A 437 26.22 -6.88 1.16
CA LYS A 437 25.71 -6.29 -0.08
C LYS A 437 25.08 -4.92 0.19
N PHE A 438 24.30 -4.78 1.26
CA PHE A 438 23.72 -3.50 1.66
C PHE A 438 24.80 -2.46 1.97
N ILE A 439 25.75 -2.80 2.84
CA ILE A 439 26.86 -1.94 3.24
C ILE A 439 27.69 -1.48 2.02
N ILE A 440 28.11 -2.42 1.17
CA ILE A 440 28.93 -2.13 -0.01
C ILE A 440 28.14 -1.27 -1.00
N THR A 441 26.89 -1.60 -1.28
CA THR A 441 26.06 -0.84 -2.21
C THR A 441 25.86 0.60 -1.74
N ALA A 442 25.62 0.82 -0.44
CA ALA A 442 25.51 2.16 0.15
C ALA A 442 26.80 2.96 -0.05
N VAL A 443 27.98 2.38 0.21
CA VAL A 443 29.26 3.07 0.00
C VAL A 443 29.50 3.37 -1.49
N LEU A 444 29.19 2.43 -2.39
CA LEU A 444 29.34 2.63 -3.84
C LEU A 444 28.40 3.72 -4.38
N LYS A 445 27.32 4.01 -3.66
CA LYS A 445 26.40 5.14 -3.91
C LYS A 445 26.75 6.40 -3.11
N MET A 446 27.88 6.45 -2.40
CA MET A 446 28.30 7.54 -1.52
C MET A 446 27.27 7.88 -0.41
N ARG A 447 26.53 6.88 0.04
CA ARG A 447 25.54 6.97 1.12
C ARG A 447 26.11 6.32 2.38
N TYR A 448 27.16 6.93 2.91
CA TYR A 448 28.01 6.34 3.97
C TYR A 448 27.26 6.14 5.28
N GLU A 449 26.31 7.02 5.57
CA GLU A 449 25.41 6.91 6.71
C GLU A 449 24.58 5.62 6.69
N GLU A 450 24.11 5.18 5.53
CA GLU A 450 23.34 3.94 5.41
C GLU A 450 24.20 2.70 5.61
N ALA A 451 25.45 2.73 5.18
CA ALA A 451 26.40 1.67 5.49
C ALA A 451 26.62 1.53 7.00
N TYR A 452 26.75 2.67 7.70
CA TYR A 452 26.85 2.71 9.17
C TYR A 452 25.56 2.19 9.81
N PHE A 453 24.38 2.66 9.36
CA PHE A 453 23.10 2.24 9.91
C PHE A 453 22.86 0.73 9.72
N SER A 454 23.18 0.19 8.55
CA SER A 454 23.07 -1.24 8.29
C SER A 454 23.95 -2.08 9.24
N TRP A 455 25.20 -1.69 9.43
CA TRP A 455 26.09 -2.32 10.40
C TRP A 455 25.59 -2.17 11.83
N ARG A 456 25.14 -0.97 12.21
CA ARG A 456 24.60 -0.69 13.56
C ARG A 456 23.33 -1.49 13.85
N GLY A 457 22.45 -1.68 12.88
CA GLY A 457 21.26 -2.52 13.01
C GLY A 457 21.61 -3.96 13.38
N MET A 458 22.64 -4.54 12.73
CA MET A 458 23.15 -5.85 13.08
C MET A 458 23.74 -5.91 14.50
N ILE A 459 24.52 -4.89 14.89
CA ILE A 459 25.10 -4.81 16.25
C ILE A 459 23.99 -4.77 17.31
N ASP A 460 22.96 -3.97 17.08
CA ASP A 460 21.87 -3.81 18.06
C ASP A 460 20.96 -5.04 18.12
N PHE A 461 20.78 -5.78 17.03
CA PHE A 461 20.16 -7.10 17.05
C PHE A 461 20.91 -8.08 17.99
N MET A 462 22.24 -8.08 17.96
CA MET A 462 23.08 -8.99 18.79
C MET A 462 23.00 -8.69 20.29
N LYS A 463 22.47 -7.54 20.69
CA LYS A 463 22.21 -7.24 22.11
C LYS A 463 21.05 -8.03 22.70
N GLY A 464 20.28 -8.71 21.85
CA GLY A 464 19.22 -9.64 22.23
C GLY A 464 17.86 -8.96 22.56
N PRO A 465 16.87 -9.81 22.89
CA PRO A 465 15.50 -9.35 23.13
C PRO A 465 15.32 -8.48 24.38
N GLU A 466 16.12 -8.69 25.42
CA GLU A 466 16.05 -7.85 26.64
C GLU A 466 16.39 -6.40 26.33
N TRP A 467 17.42 -6.19 25.51
CA TRP A 467 17.75 -4.84 25.04
C TRP A 467 16.63 -4.24 24.19
N LEU A 468 16.02 -5.02 23.30
CA LEU A 468 14.90 -4.56 22.47
C LEU A 468 13.70 -4.14 23.34
N MET A 469 13.37 -4.96 24.35
CA MET A 469 12.29 -4.67 25.28
C MET A 469 12.56 -3.43 26.13
N GLY A 470 13.80 -3.26 26.62
CA GLY A 470 14.19 -2.11 27.45
C GLY A 470 14.49 -0.82 26.70
N THR A 471 14.60 -0.87 25.37
CA THR A 471 14.99 0.32 24.58
C THR A 471 13.85 1.30 24.41
N ASP A 472 14.11 2.57 24.67
CA ASP A 472 13.27 3.68 24.25
C ASP A 472 13.49 3.90 22.74
N ALA A 473 12.48 3.50 21.95
CA ALA A 473 12.58 3.50 20.50
C ALA A 473 12.62 4.90 19.88
N GLU A 474 11.91 5.87 20.46
CA GLU A 474 11.94 7.26 19.99
C GLU A 474 13.30 7.89 20.25
N ARG A 475 13.86 7.71 21.46
CA ARG A 475 15.21 8.19 21.80
C ARG A 475 16.26 7.58 20.88
N LEU A 476 16.17 6.27 20.63
CA LEU A 476 17.06 5.58 19.68
C LEU A 476 16.95 6.18 18.27
N ASN A 477 15.74 6.38 17.76
CA ASN A 477 15.52 6.96 16.45
C ASN A 477 16.09 8.39 16.36
N ASN A 478 15.91 9.20 17.41
CA ASN A 478 16.48 10.53 17.48
C ASN A 478 18.03 10.51 17.53
N GLN A 479 18.64 9.52 18.18
CA GLN A 479 20.08 9.32 18.14
C GLN A 479 20.58 8.93 16.73
N LEU A 480 19.88 8.04 16.04
CA LEU A 480 20.21 7.67 14.66
C LEU A 480 20.13 8.89 13.73
N ARG A 481 19.10 9.69 13.85
CA ARG A 481 18.90 10.90 13.04
C ARG A 481 20.04 11.92 13.18
N LYS A 482 20.73 11.99 14.32
CA LYS A 482 21.91 12.86 14.51
C LYS A 482 23.10 12.47 13.62
N HIS A 483 23.10 11.25 13.07
CA HIS A 483 24.13 10.79 12.14
C HIS A 483 23.76 11.00 10.66
N LEU A 484 22.56 11.52 10.39
CA LEU A 484 22.20 11.93 9.03
C LEU A 484 23.00 13.18 8.65
N PRO A 485 23.52 13.24 7.44
CA PRO A 485 24.18 14.45 6.95
C PRO A 485 23.18 15.58 6.72
N ASP A 486 23.67 16.82 6.79
CA ASP A 486 22.88 17.98 6.46
C ASP A 486 22.40 17.94 5.01
N THR A 487 21.20 18.45 4.80
CA THR A 487 20.55 18.51 3.49
C THR A 487 20.00 19.90 3.25
N GLU A 488 19.96 20.31 1.99
CA GLU A 488 19.35 21.55 1.54
C GLU A 488 17.98 21.28 0.92
N PRO A 489 17.02 22.21 0.99
CA PRO A 489 15.80 22.14 0.20
C PRO A 489 16.12 22.04 -1.29
N MET A 490 15.28 21.32 -2.02
CA MET A 490 15.39 21.19 -3.46
C MET A 490 14.11 21.73 -4.10
N GLU A 491 14.26 22.54 -5.14
CA GLU A 491 13.13 22.90 -5.99
C GLU A 491 12.53 21.63 -6.64
N LEU A 492 11.26 21.70 -6.96
CA LEU A 492 10.56 20.56 -7.58
C LEU A 492 11.29 20.14 -8.88
N GLU A 493 11.87 18.95 -8.85
CA GLU A 493 12.22 18.26 -10.09
C GLU A 493 10.95 17.80 -10.82
N GLU A 494 11.06 17.58 -12.12
CA GLU A 494 10.03 16.87 -12.87
C GLU A 494 9.76 15.50 -12.21
N GLN A 495 8.51 15.12 -12.17
CA GLN A 495 8.09 13.82 -11.66
C GLN A 495 8.81 12.70 -12.44
N PRO A 496 9.36 11.66 -11.78
CA PRO A 496 10.03 10.58 -12.49
C PRO A 496 9.07 9.91 -13.46
N THR A 497 9.52 9.68 -14.67
CA THR A 497 8.73 8.98 -15.68
C THR A 497 8.46 7.54 -15.28
N LEU A 498 7.33 6.99 -15.71
CA LEU A 498 6.99 5.58 -15.46
C LEU A 498 8.11 4.61 -15.89
N LYS A 499 8.80 4.92 -16.99
CA LYS A 499 9.93 4.12 -17.49
C LYS A 499 11.14 4.15 -16.55
N GLU A 500 11.41 5.27 -15.89
CA GLU A 500 12.48 5.37 -14.88
C GLU A 500 12.13 4.55 -13.64
N LEU A 501 10.88 4.63 -13.17
CA LEU A 501 10.39 3.85 -12.04
C LEU A 501 10.40 2.34 -12.35
N GLN A 502 9.97 1.92 -13.53
CA GLN A 502 10.00 0.51 -13.95
C GLN A 502 11.42 -0.09 -13.93
N ARG A 503 12.46 0.71 -14.23
CA ARG A 503 13.85 0.25 -14.15
C ARG A 503 14.31 -0.14 -12.76
N CYS A 504 13.71 0.39 -11.69
CA CYS A 504 14.01 -0.02 -10.32
C CYS A 504 13.66 -1.48 -10.09
N TYR A 505 12.55 -1.94 -10.65
CA TYR A 505 12.01 -3.28 -10.45
C TYR A 505 12.54 -4.28 -11.49
N ASN A 506 12.87 -3.81 -12.69
CA ASN A 506 13.44 -4.61 -13.78
C ASN A 506 14.76 -4.00 -14.28
N PRO A 507 15.84 -4.09 -13.50
CA PRO A 507 17.12 -3.55 -13.93
C PRO A 507 17.65 -4.31 -15.15
N ASP A 508 17.93 -3.58 -16.24
CA ASP A 508 18.56 -4.12 -17.44
C ASP A 508 19.81 -4.94 -17.08
N ARG A 509 19.79 -6.24 -17.35
CA ARG A 509 20.93 -7.16 -17.17
C ARG A 509 21.96 -6.97 -18.30
N ASN A 510 22.37 -5.75 -18.58
CA ASN A 510 23.29 -5.45 -19.68
C ASN A 510 24.72 -5.89 -19.36
N LYS A 511 25.39 -6.55 -20.32
CA LYS A 511 26.82 -6.93 -20.23
C LYS A 511 27.75 -5.76 -19.88
N LYS A 512 27.38 -4.52 -20.25
CA LYS A 512 28.10 -3.29 -19.88
C LYS A 512 28.17 -3.04 -18.35
N GLN A 513 27.29 -3.63 -17.54
CA GLN A 513 27.34 -3.51 -16.09
C GLN A 513 28.41 -4.39 -15.43
N PHE A 514 28.92 -5.42 -16.11
CA PHE A 514 29.94 -6.31 -15.59
C PHE A 514 31.24 -5.55 -15.19
N TRP A 515 31.75 -4.71 -16.08
CA TRP A 515 32.92 -3.88 -15.80
C TRP A 515 32.70 -2.89 -14.65
N LYS A 516 31.49 -2.31 -14.57
CA LYS A 516 31.13 -1.43 -13.46
C LYS A 516 31.12 -2.17 -12.12
N LYS A 517 30.69 -3.44 -12.10
CA LYS A 517 30.70 -4.28 -10.89
C LYS A 517 32.12 -4.64 -10.47
N ILE A 518 32.96 -5.15 -11.38
CA ILE A 518 34.33 -5.57 -11.07
C ILE A 518 35.18 -4.39 -10.59
N THR A 519 34.98 -3.21 -11.14
CA THR A 519 35.73 -2.01 -10.76
C THR A 519 35.12 -1.29 -9.55
N PHE A 520 34.16 -1.93 -8.85
CA PHE A 520 33.43 -1.32 -7.73
C PHE A 520 32.88 0.08 -8.10
N ASN A 521 32.07 0.15 -9.15
CA ASN A 521 31.55 1.40 -9.71
C ASN A 521 32.62 2.41 -10.13
N GLY A 522 33.76 1.90 -10.59
CA GLY A 522 34.91 2.71 -11.01
C GLY A 522 35.75 3.29 -9.86
N TRP A 523 35.59 2.79 -8.63
CA TRP A 523 36.39 3.23 -7.48
C TRP A 523 37.89 2.98 -7.66
N PHE A 524 38.27 1.94 -8.40
CA PHE A 524 39.67 1.60 -8.72
C PHE A 524 40.16 2.23 -10.04
N LEU A 525 39.36 3.12 -10.64
CA LEU A 525 39.71 3.81 -11.87
C LEU A 525 39.88 5.32 -11.61
N PRO A 526 40.63 6.04 -12.48
CA PRO A 526 40.73 7.49 -12.41
C PRO A 526 39.34 8.13 -12.34
N ALA A 527 39.17 9.06 -11.41
CA ALA A 527 37.90 9.69 -11.18
C ALA A 527 37.55 10.69 -12.29
N ASP A 528 36.28 10.75 -12.66
CA ASP A 528 35.71 11.78 -13.51
C ASP A 528 35.50 13.08 -12.69
N LYS A 529 35.81 14.25 -13.27
CA LYS A 529 35.70 15.56 -12.62
C LYS A 529 34.29 16.11 -12.63
N GLU A 530 33.43 15.66 -13.56
CA GLU A 530 32.05 16.11 -13.63
C GLU A 530 31.26 15.67 -12.39
N VAL A 531 30.34 16.52 -11.97
CA VAL A 531 29.40 16.19 -10.88
C VAL A 531 28.31 15.28 -11.44
N GLY A 532 28.16 14.11 -10.83
CA GLY A 532 27.05 13.20 -11.16
C GLY A 532 25.78 13.53 -10.35
N ILE A 533 24.65 13.05 -10.80
CA ILE A 533 23.38 13.11 -10.07
C ILE A 533 22.98 11.67 -9.72
N LEU A 534 22.50 11.46 -8.50
CA LEU A 534 21.93 10.20 -8.06
C LEU A 534 20.61 10.46 -7.34
N ARG A 535 19.56 9.86 -7.88
CA ARG A 535 18.22 9.82 -7.29
C ARG A 535 17.96 8.45 -6.63
N PRO A 536 16.97 8.30 -5.75
CA PRO A 536 16.67 7.02 -5.13
C PRO A 536 16.38 5.89 -6.12
N TYR A 537 15.66 6.21 -7.20
CA TYR A 537 15.29 5.27 -8.28
C TYR A 537 16.36 5.06 -9.35
N ASP A 538 17.49 5.77 -9.29
CA ASP A 538 18.58 5.58 -10.25
C ASP A 538 19.33 4.25 -10.01
N ALA A 539 19.76 3.62 -11.09
CA ALA A 539 20.57 2.41 -11.04
C ALA A 539 21.86 2.66 -10.24
N PRO A 540 22.34 1.66 -9.46
CA PRO A 540 23.55 1.82 -8.63
C PRO A 540 24.79 2.30 -9.37
N PHE A 541 24.85 2.02 -10.68
CA PHE A 541 26.02 2.32 -11.51
C PHE A 541 25.85 3.58 -12.41
N SER A 542 24.81 4.39 -12.17
CA SER A 542 24.59 5.66 -12.89
C SER A 542 25.74 6.68 -12.65
N ILE A 543 26.36 6.60 -11.46
CA ILE A 543 27.47 7.46 -11.04
C ILE A 543 28.85 6.84 -11.25
N PHE A 544 29.02 5.98 -12.27
CA PHE A 544 30.28 5.31 -12.57
C PHE A 544 31.44 6.31 -12.71
N ARG A 545 32.54 6.11 -11.96
CA ARG A 545 33.76 6.95 -11.89
C ARG A 545 33.57 8.36 -11.36
N LYS A 546 32.36 8.79 -10.98
CA LYS A 546 32.14 10.17 -10.47
C LYS A 546 32.84 10.36 -9.13
N LYS A 547 33.60 11.49 -8.98
CA LYS A 547 34.25 11.88 -7.72
C LYS A 547 33.30 12.62 -6.79
N ARG A 548 32.42 13.44 -7.37
CA ARG A 548 31.37 14.21 -6.67
C ARG A 548 30.01 13.87 -7.26
N ILE A 549 29.03 13.77 -6.40
CA ILE A 549 27.65 13.57 -6.82
C ILE A 549 26.73 14.48 -6.02
N GLU A 550 25.65 14.90 -6.63
CA GLU A 550 24.50 15.47 -5.97
C GLU A 550 23.47 14.36 -5.73
N LEU A 551 23.20 14.08 -4.47
CA LEU A 551 22.15 13.16 -4.05
C LEU A 551 20.85 13.97 -3.97
N ARG A 552 19.85 13.58 -4.75
CA ARG A 552 18.53 14.23 -4.81
C ARG A 552 17.48 13.28 -4.28
N ASP A 553 16.97 13.55 -3.09
CA ASP A 553 15.83 12.82 -2.51
C ASP A 553 14.54 13.47 -3.01
N THR A 554 13.95 12.87 -4.05
CA THR A 554 12.79 13.44 -4.75
C THR A 554 11.53 13.40 -3.90
N GLY A 555 11.34 12.35 -3.10
CA GLY A 555 10.21 12.23 -2.20
C GLY A 555 10.27 13.20 -1.02
N ALA A 556 11.47 13.37 -0.42
CA ALA A 556 11.68 14.31 0.67
C ALA A 556 11.92 15.75 0.21
N LYS A 557 12.10 16.01 -1.10
CA LYS A 557 12.43 17.30 -1.73
C LYS A 557 13.70 17.94 -1.12
N LYS A 558 14.74 17.12 -0.98
CA LYS A 558 16.01 17.50 -0.37
C LYS A 558 17.18 17.04 -1.22
N LYS A 559 18.28 17.79 -1.16
CA LYS A 559 19.52 17.44 -1.86
C LYS A 559 20.74 17.65 -0.96
N ARG A 560 21.82 16.97 -1.33
CA ARG A 560 23.16 17.19 -0.74
C ARG A 560 24.26 16.77 -1.70
N VAL A 561 25.43 17.30 -1.53
CA VAL A 561 26.62 16.87 -2.26
C VAL A 561 27.33 15.78 -1.46
N ALA A 562 27.70 14.69 -2.13
CA ALA A 562 28.55 13.64 -1.59
C ALA A 562 29.85 13.52 -2.41
N VAL A 563 30.94 13.16 -1.74
CA VAL A 563 32.26 13.02 -2.35
C VAL A 563 32.77 11.60 -2.11
N ARG A 564 33.41 11.04 -3.14
CA ARG A 564 34.06 9.73 -3.02
C ARG A 564 35.26 9.83 -2.07
N GLU A 565 35.20 9.08 -0.98
CA GLU A 565 36.24 9.00 0.04
C GLU A 565 36.76 7.57 0.16
N GLU A 566 38.00 7.32 -0.19
CA GLU A 566 38.59 5.97 -0.20
C GLU A 566 38.55 5.29 1.19
N ARG A 567 38.71 6.10 2.26
CA ARG A 567 38.57 5.61 3.64
C ARG A 567 37.22 4.94 3.93
N GLN A 568 36.16 5.32 3.21
CA GLN A 568 34.81 4.73 3.42
C GLN A 568 34.72 3.32 2.83
N LEU A 569 35.45 3.04 1.75
CA LEU A 569 35.54 1.69 1.23
C LEU A 569 36.28 0.77 2.23
N PHE A 570 37.35 1.27 2.85
CA PHE A 570 38.03 0.54 3.92
C PHE A 570 37.12 0.32 5.13
N LYS A 571 36.39 1.33 5.58
CA LYS A 571 35.37 1.18 6.64
C LYS A 571 34.31 0.14 6.28
N ALA A 572 33.82 0.14 5.04
CA ALA A 572 32.86 -0.87 4.59
C ALA A 572 33.43 -2.30 4.68
N ALA A 573 34.67 -2.48 4.26
CA ALA A 573 35.36 -3.78 4.41
C ALA A 573 35.44 -4.19 5.89
N MET A 574 35.80 -3.26 6.79
CA MET A 574 35.84 -3.53 8.23
C MET A 574 34.46 -3.86 8.80
N TYR A 575 33.40 -3.17 8.36
CA TYR A 575 32.03 -3.51 8.74
C TYR A 575 31.65 -4.92 8.27
N CYS A 576 31.97 -5.30 7.03
CA CYS A 576 31.70 -6.63 6.51
C CYS A 576 32.46 -7.73 7.27
N ILE A 577 33.75 -7.53 7.57
CA ILE A 577 34.56 -8.46 8.35
C ILE A 577 34.02 -8.58 9.78
N ASN A 578 33.72 -7.46 10.42
CA ASN A 578 33.14 -7.44 11.77
C ASN A 578 31.77 -8.15 11.80
N THR A 579 30.91 -7.89 10.80
CA THR A 579 29.62 -8.58 10.64
C THR A 579 29.80 -10.08 10.52
N TRP A 580 30.75 -10.55 9.67
CA TRP A 580 31.06 -11.97 9.54
C TRP A 580 31.42 -12.57 10.87
N ARG A 581 32.42 -11.98 11.55
CA ARG A 581 32.93 -12.49 12.84
C ARG A 581 31.81 -12.60 13.88
N ILE A 582 31.02 -11.57 14.04
CA ILE A 582 29.93 -11.51 15.04
C ILE A 582 28.83 -12.51 14.71
N LEU A 583 28.40 -12.61 13.45
CA LEU A 583 27.38 -13.59 13.05
C LEU A 583 27.87 -15.03 13.28
N MET A 584 29.12 -15.35 12.94
CA MET A 584 29.63 -16.71 13.12
C MET A 584 29.71 -17.12 14.60
N VAL A 585 30.01 -16.18 15.49
CA VAL A 585 30.22 -16.49 16.92
C VAL A 585 28.94 -16.33 17.75
N GLN A 586 28.17 -15.28 17.54
CA GLN A 586 27.11 -14.87 18.49
C GLN A 586 25.69 -15.18 18.01
N TYR A 587 25.43 -15.28 16.70
CA TYR A 587 24.07 -15.40 16.17
C TYR A 587 23.25 -16.53 16.81
N GLY A 588 23.83 -17.72 16.97
CA GLY A 588 23.11 -18.89 17.50
C GLY A 588 22.61 -18.68 18.95
N LYS A 589 23.40 -17.99 19.78
CA LYS A 589 22.98 -17.60 21.13
C LYS A 589 21.85 -16.60 21.08
N THR A 590 22.01 -15.53 20.33
CA THR A 590 21.01 -14.46 20.19
C THR A 590 19.70 -15.00 19.60
N GLN A 591 19.77 -15.87 18.58
CA GLN A 591 18.58 -16.55 18.03
C GLN A 591 17.81 -17.32 19.10
N LYS A 592 18.52 -18.11 19.94
CA LYS A 592 17.91 -18.87 21.03
C LYS A 592 17.23 -17.94 22.04
N GLU A 593 17.85 -16.81 22.37
CA GLU A 593 17.28 -15.81 23.27
C GLU A 593 15.99 -15.21 22.70
N TYR A 594 15.96 -14.82 21.41
CA TYR A 594 14.73 -14.32 20.77
C TYR A 594 13.61 -15.36 20.77
N LYS A 595 13.92 -16.64 20.44
CA LYS A 595 12.93 -17.72 20.48
C LYS A 595 12.38 -17.94 21.90
N THR A 596 13.23 -17.90 22.93
CA THR A 596 12.82 -18.07 24.32
C THR A 596 11.93 -16.92 24.81
N LYS A 597 12.16 -15.69 24.33
CA LYS A 597 11.39 -14.51 24.75
C LYS A 597 10.25 -14.15 23.80
N TYR A 598 9.99 -14.97 22.79
CA TYR A 598 9.02 -14.66 21.75
C TYR A 598 7.61 -14.38 22.31
N GLU A 599 7.15 -15.23 23.23
CA GLU A 599 5.84 -15.06 23.87
C GLU A 599 5.72 -13.75 24.66
N ILE A 600 6.82 -13.27 25.22
CA ILE A 600 6.86 -11.98 25.93
C ILE A 600 6.84 -10.82 24.94
N LEU A 601 7.59 -10.93 23.82
CA LEU A 601 7.69 -9.89 22.81
C LEU A 601 6.36 -9.56 22.14
N LYS A 602 5.46 -10.53 21.98
CA LYS A 602 4.13 -10.35 21.39
C LYS A 602 3.01 -10.08 22.39
N ASN A 603 3.34 -9.94 23.70
CA ASN A 603 2.36 -9.81 24.77
C ASN A 603 1.98 -8.36 25.04
N GLY A 604 0.69 -8.11 25.25
CA GLY A 604 0.13 -6.80 25.56
C GLY A 604 0.68 -6.14 26.84
N LYS A 605 1.13 -6.92 27.81
CA LYS A 605 1.77 -6.38 29.02
C LYS A 605 3.02 -5.58 28.68
N LEU A 606 3.88 -6.08 27.79
CA LEU A 606 5.05 -5.37 27.30
C LEU A 606 4.66 -4.05 26.60
N TRP A 607 3.61 -4.10 25.78
CA TRP A 607 3.13 -2.92 25.07
C TRP A 607 2.53 -1.87 26.02
N ILE A 608 1.75 -2.28 27.00
CA ILE A 608 1.20 -1.38 28.03
C ILE A 608 2.34 -0.68 28.77
N GLU A 609 3.39 -1.40 29.17
CA GLU A 609 4.58 -0.80 29.77
C GLU A 609 5.25 0.22 28.83
N LYS A 610 5.44 -0.12 27.56
CA LYS A 610 6.08 0.79 26.56
C LYS A 610 5.25 2.05 26.26
N ILE A 611 3.93 1.92 26.25
CA ILE A 611 3.00 2.99 25.90
C ILE A 611 2.70 3.91 27.11
N LEU A 612 2.45 3.30 28.29
CA LEU A 612 1.92 4.00 29.46
C LEU A 612 2.98 4.42 30.48
N THR A 613 4.09 3.68 30.60
CA THR A 613 5.11 4.03 31.59
C THR A 613 6.05 5.11 31.05
N ASN A 614 6.05 6.28 31.71
CA ASN A 614 7.13 7.23 31.65
C ASN A 614 8.36 6.65 32.39
N ARG A 615 9.15 5.81 31.71
CA ARG A 615 10.51 5.59 32.16
C ARG A 615 11.30 6.81 31.68
N GLY A 616 11.57 7.74 32.62
CA GLY A 616 12.24 9.00 32.45
C GLY A 616 13.61 8.94 31.77
#